data_505127ed30b8b7596455439c9677d92f
#
_entry.id   505127ed30b8b7596455439c9677d92f
#
_cell.length_a   1.000
_cell.length_b   1.000
_cell.length_c   1.000
_cell.angle_alpha   90.00
_cell.angle_beta   90.00
_cell.angle_gamma   90.00
#
_symmetry.space_group_name_H-M   'P 1'
#
loop_
_entity.id
_entity.type
_entity.pdbx_description
1 polymer ?
#
loop_
_entity_poly.entity_id
_entity_poly.type
_entity_poly.pdbx_seq_one_letter_code
_entity_poly.pdbx_strand_id
1 'polypeptide(L)'
;MRCINLLERPTSGAVYLNGEDVTKVSSSRLRVLRRRVAMIFQQFNLLSQRTVLQNVELAGELYGDKNRTRKAAELLKSVGLGDKLSAYPSQLSGGQQQRVAVARALMSEPEVLLCDEPTSALDPDTARSVLSLLKRLNEELRLTVVIISHQMSVIEAVCNKAAILSGAGIEAQGDLRDVFLSPRSAVAKRLIYAGKIDAAAKGETLVKLMFEGDTEAPVITNIIRDCNVSLSVFYAETKRIAGRVYGQAMFRLQNYAEEIAKLRAYLKKTGVRYEEVTTDELF
;
A
#
# COMPACT_ATOMS: atom_id res chain seq x y z
N MET A 1 2.29 4.80 -13.37
CA MET A 1 0.87 4.36 -13.45
C MET A 1 0.29 4.56 -14.84
N ARG A 2 0.38 5.73 -15.45
CA ARG A 2 -0.25 6.06 -16.74
C ARG A 2 0.19 5.18 -17.91
N CYS A 3 1.38 4.57 -17.85
CA CYS A 3 1.84 3.60 -18.85
C CYS A 3 1.11 2.24 -18.75
N ILE A 4 0.56 1.87 -17.59
CA ILE A 4 -0.12 0.58 -17.42
C ILE A 4 -1.41 0.52 -18.23
N ASN A 5 -2.16 1.64 -18.28
CA ASN A 5 -3.38 1.76 -19.10
C ASN A 5 -3.16 2.49 -20.42
N LEU A 6 -1.88 2.74 -20.76
CA LEU A 6 -1.44 3.46 -21.98
C LEU A 6 -2.07 4.84 -22.17
N LEU A 7 -2.35 5.58 -21.08
CA LEU A 7 -2.59 7.02 -21.16
C LEU A 7 -1.31 7.74 -21.63
N GLU A 8 -0.17 7.19 -21.23
CA GLU A 8 1.17 7.55 -21.73
C GLU A 8 1.84 6.30 -22.28
N ARG A 9 2.46 6.39 -23.45
CA ARG A 9 3.20 5.26 -24.02
C ARG A 9 4.60 5.20 -23.41
N PRO A 10 5.07 4.04 -22.95
CA PRO A 10 6.45 3.90 -22.49
C PRO A 10 7.41 4.13 -23.65
N THR A 11 8.55 4.77 -23.38
CA THR A 11 9.61 5.01 -24.39
C THR A 11 10.24 3.69 -24.85
N SER A 12 10.32 2.72 -23.94
CA SER A 12 10.85 1.38 -24.21
C SER A 12 10.19 0.37 -23.27
N GLY A 13 10.37 -0.92 -23.55
CA GLY A 13 9.76 -2.00 -22.80
C GLY A 13 8.34 -2.32 -23.26
N ALA A 14 7.65 -3.17 -22.49
CA ALA A 14 6.30 -3.63 -22.78
C ALA A 14 5.46 -3.72 -21.49
N VAL A 15 4.16 -3.59 -21.64
CA VAL A 15 3.18 -3.81 -20.58
C VAL A 15 2.31 -4.98 -20.98
N TYR A 16 2.18 -5.96 -20.08
CA TYR A 16 1.38 -7.14 -20.32
C TYR A 16 0.14 -7.16 -19.41
N LEU A 17 -1.01 -7.38 -20.00
CA LEU A 17 -2.27 -7.63 -19.28
C LEU A 17 -2.75 -9.04 -19.65
N ASN A 18 -2.77 -9.94 -18.66
CA ASN A 18 -3.11 -11.36 -18.87
C ASN A 18 -2.33 -12.02 -20.03
N GLY A 19 -1.05 -11.71 -20.15
CA GLY A 19 -0.17 -12.24 -21.21
C GLY A 19 -0.24 -11.51 -22.56
N GLU A 20 -1.18 -10.56 -22.75
CA GLU A 20 -1.28 -9.74 -23.97
C GLU A 20 -0.41 -8.48 -23.84
N ASP A 21 0.50 -8.25 -24.78
CA ASP A 21 1.31 -7.02 -24.85
C ASP A 21 0.44 -5.84 -25.29
N VAL A 22 0.01 -5.03 -24.33
CA VAL A 22 -0.89 -3.90 -24.60
C VAL A 22 -0.21 -2.73 -25.32
N THR A 23 1.14 -2.70 -25.38
CA THR A 23 1.86 -1.62 -26.05
C THR A 23 1.78 -1.73 -27.59
N LYS A 24 1.49 -2.93 -28.10
CA LYS A 24 1.45 -3.26 -29.54
C LYS A 24 0.04 -3.36 -30.12
N VAL A 25 -0.99 -3.18 -29.30
CA VAL A 25 -2.38 -3.35 -29.76
C VAL A 25 -2.87 -2.13 -30.58
N SER A 26 -3.86 -2.37 -31.45
CA SER A 26 -4.56 -1.31 -32.17
C SER A 26 -5.40 -0.44 -31.24
N SER A 27 -5.74 0.78 -31.67
CA SER A 27 -6.57 1.71 -30.91
C SER A 27 -7.95 1.16 -30.56
N SER A 28 -8.54 0.32 -31.42
CA SER A 28 -9.81 -0.37 -31.15
C SER A 28 -9.65 -1.41 -30.05
N ARG A 29 -8.61 -2.22 -30.09
CA ARG A 29 -8.31 -3.23 -29.07
C ARG A 29 -7.95 -2.55 -27.73
N LEU A 30 -7.22 -1.44 -27.78
CA LEU A 30 -6.88 -0.66 -26.57
C LEU A 30 -8.11 -0.14 -25.83
N ARG A 31 -9.17 0.29 -26.56
CA ARG A 31 -10.44 0.68 -25.92
C ARG A 31 -11.08 -0.48 -25.15
N VAL A 32 -11.04 -1.68 -25.71
CA VAL A 32 -11.55 -2.89 -25.03
C VAL A 32 -10.72 -3.21 -23.79
N LEU A 33 -9.39 -3.15 -23.90
CA LEU A 33 -8.49 -3.39 -22.76
C LEU A 33 -8.65 -2.37 -21.65
N ARG A 34 -8.88 -1.09 -21.98
CA ARG A 34 -9.15 -0.04 -20.98
C ARG A 34 -10.45 -0.22 -20.20
N ARG A 35 -11.39 -1.04 -20.64
CA ARG A 35 -12.53 -1.45 -19.80
C ARG A 35 -12.10 -2.34 -18.66
N ARG A 36 -11.07 -3.18 -18.90
CA ARG A 36 -10.54 -4.13 -17.90
C ARG A 36 -9.58 -3.47 -16.91
N VAL A 37 -9.08 -2.26 -17.22
CA VAL A 37 -8.12 -1.51 -16.38
C VAL A 37 -8.70 -0.13 -16.09
N ALA A 38 -9.43 0.00 -15.00
CA ALA A 38 -9.96 1.28 -14.56
C ALA A 38 -8.92 2.08 -13.75
N MET A 39 -9.08 3.39 -13.71
CA MET A 39 -8.17 4.28 -12.99
C MET A 39 -8.93 5.30 -12.15
N ILE A 40 -8.50 5.44 -10.91
CA ILE A 40 -8.87 6.50 -9.99
C ILE A 40 -7.70 7.48 -9.93
N PHE A 41 -7.97 8.73 -10.25
CA PHE A 41 -6.98 9.80 -10.28
C PHE A 41 -6.88 10.51 -8.92
N GLN A 42 -5.77 11.16 -8.66
CA GLN A 42 -5.52 11.98 -7.47
C GLN A 42 -6.58 13.07 -7.28
N GLN A 43 -6.93 13.78 -8.36
CA GLN A 43 -8.13 14.61 -8.40
C GLN A 43 -9.30 13.74 -8.82
N PHE A 44 -10.44 13.89 -8.19
CA PHE A 44 -11.62 13.02 -8.40
C PHE A 44 -12.13 13.03 -9.84
N ASN A 45 -11.83 14.10 -10.59
CA ASN A 45 -12.22 14.31 -12.00
C ASN A 45 -13.71 14.06 -12.27
N LEU A 46 -14.55 14.49 -11.31
CA LEU A 46 -15.99 14.45 -11.48
C LEU A 46 -16.46 15.60 -12.37
N LEU A 47 -17.45 15.32 -13.22
CA LEU A 47 -18.07 16.35 -14.05
C LEU A 47 -19.01 17.17 -13.17
N SER A 48 -18.70 18.45 -12.96
CA SER A 48 -19.43 19.35 -12.07
C SER A 48 -20.87 19.62 -12.51
N GLN A 49 -21.12 19.56 -13.83
CA GLN A 49 -22.47 19.76 -14.43
C GLN A 49 -23.33 18.49 -14.42
N ARG A 50 -22.80 17.34 -14.00
CA ARG A 50 -23.53 16.07 -13.91
C ARG A 50 -23.79 15.72 -12.46
N THR A 51 -24.93 15.10 -12.19
CA THR A 51 -25.24 14.54 -10.87
C THR A 51 -24.29 13.39 -10.53
N VAL A 52 -24.31 12.95 -9.28
CA VAL A 52 -23.57 11.78 -8.80
C VAL A 52 -23.90 10.53 -9.62
N LEU A 53 -25.20 10.28 -9.85
CA LEU A 53 -25.65 9.17 -10.68
C LEU A 53 -25.09 9.29 -12.11
N GLN A 54 -25.24 10.45 -12.73
CA GLN A 54 -24.77 10.68 -14.11
C GLN A 54 -23.24 10.61 -14.25
N ASN A 55 -22.48 10.94 -13.20
CA ASN A 55 -21.03 10.76 -13.19
C ASN A 55 -20.65 9.28 -13.24
N VAL A 56 -21.36 8.41 -12.54
CA VAL A 56 -21.09 6.96 -12.55
C VAL A 56 -21.59 6.34 -13.85
N GLU A 57 -22.76 6.75 -14.34
CA GLU A 57 -23.34 6.29 -15.64
C GLU A 57 -22.43 6.54 -16.83
N LEU A 58 -21.57 7.57 -16.79
CA LEU A 58 -20.72 8.00 -17.90
C LEU A 58 -19.93 6.84 -18.52
N ALA A 59 -19.33 5.98 -17.70
CA ALA A 59 -18.58 4.84 -18.21
C ALA A 59 -19.50 3.84 -18.94
N GLY A 60 -20.70 3.57 -18.41
CA GLY A 60 -21.70 2.72 -19.05
C GLY A 60 -22.25 3.33 -20.34
N GLU A 61 -22.40 4.67 -20.37
CA GLU A 61 -22.81 5.42 -21.56
C GLU A 61 -21.80 5.22 -22.70
N LEU A 62 -20.49 5.37 -22.40
CA LEU A 62 -19.41 5.18 -23.38
C LEU A 62 -19.33 3.77 -23.96
N TYR A 63 -19.80 2.77 -23.22
CA TYR A 63 -19.80 1.37 -23.65
C TYR A 63 -21.15 0.87 -24.17
N GLY A 64 -22.18 1.73 -24.19
CA GLY A 64 -23.51 1.38 -24.67
C GLY A 64 -24.30 0.44 -23.75
N ASP A 65 -23.99 0.45 -22.43
CA ASP A 65 -24.72 -0.37 -21.46
C ASP A 65 -26.15 0.16 -21.27
N LYS A 66 -27.13 -0.63 -21.67
CA LYS A 66 -28.57 -0.30 -21.54
C LYS A 66 -29.07 -0.30 -20.09
N ASN A 67 -28.38 -1.02 -19.20
CA ASN A 67 -28.74 -1.12 -17.78
C ASN A 67 -27.94 -0.15 -16.90
N ARG A 68 -27.20 0.81 -17.50
CA ARG A 68 -26.25 1.68 -16.81
C ARG A 68 -26.85 2.41 -15.61
N THR A 69 -28.08 2.92 -15.69
CA THR A 69 -28.73 3.68 -14.61
C THR A 69 -28.93 2.81 -13.36
N ARG A 70 -29.48 1.60 -13.54
CA ARG A 70 -29.68 0.67 -12.44
C ARG A 70 -28.34 0.25 -11.82
N LYS A 71 -27.39 -0.13 -12.66
CA LYS A 71 -26.04 -0.55 -12.22
C LYS A 71 -25.31 0.58 -11.50
N ALA A 72 -25.38 1.81 -12.00
CA ALA A 72 -24.78 2.98 -11.34
C ALA A 72 -25.39 3.24 -9.96
N ALA A 73 -26.72 3.11 -9.82
CA ALA A 73 -27.40 3.27 -8.54
C ALA A 73 -27.00 2.15 -7.53
N GLU A 74 -26.88 0.91 -7.99
CA GLU A 74 -26.40 -0.22 -7.17
C GLU A 74 -24.95 0.01 -6.72
N LEU A 75 -24.05 0.46 -7.60
CA LEU A 75 -22.66 0.79 -7.26
C LEU A 75 -22.59 1.95 -6.27
N LEU A 76 -23.38 3.01 -6.44
CA LEU A 76 -23.45 4.12 -5.49
C LEU A 76 -23.95 3.67 -4.12
N LYS A 77 -24.91 2.77 -4.08
CA LYS A 77 -25.37 2.16 -2.82
C LYS A 77 -24.26 1.34 -2.15
N SER A 78 -23.49 0.57 -2.91
CA SER A 78 -22.39 -0.25 -2.38
C SER A 78 -21.25 0.57 -1.78
N VAL A 79 -21.03 1.80 -2.28
CA VAL A 79 -20.05 2.74 -1.70
C VAL A 79 -20.65 3.68 -0.63
N GLY A 80 -21.92 3.47 -0.24
CA GLY A 80 -22.60 4.21 0.82
C GLY A 80 -23.13 5.58 0.40
N LEU A 81 -23.51 5.75 -0.88
CA LEU A 81 -24.02 7.00 -1.44
C LEU A 81 -25.40 6.83 -2.14
N GLY A 82 -26.18 5.84 -1.73
CA GLY A 82 -27.49 5.57 -2.31
C GLY A 82 -28.51 6.70 -2.10
N ASP A 83 -28.32 7.56 -1.10
CA ASP A 83 -29.15 8.74 -0.79
C ASP A 83 -28.69 10.00 -1.55
N LYS A 84 -27.60 9.97 -2.31
CA LYS A 84 -26.98 11.13 -2.98
C LYS A 84 -27.05 11.10 -4.50
N LEU A 85 -27.91 10.26 -5.09
CA LEU A 85 -27.97 10.05 -6.54
C LEU A 85 -28.17 11.34 -7.35
N SER A 86 -29.03 12.24 -6.86
CA SER A 86 -29.38 13.51 -7.51
C SER A 86 -28.48 14.68 -7.09
N ALA A 87 -27.56 14.48 -6.14
CA ALA A 87 -26.64 15.52 -5.72
C ALA A 87 -25.61 15.81 -6.81
N TYR A 88 -25.04 17.01 -6.77
CA TYR A 88 -23.92 17.43 -7.62
C TYR A 88 -22.59 17.30 -6.85
N PRO A 89 -21.44 17.16 -7.54
CA PRO A 89 -20.12 17.05 -6.88
C PRO A 89 -19.82 18.16 -5.88
N SER A 90 -20.26 19.40 -6.14
CA SER A 90 -20.08 20.54 -5.23
C SER A 90 -20.81 20.41 -3.89
N GLN A 91 -21.78 19.52 -3.79
CA GLN A 91 -22.56 19.26 -2.57
C GLN A 91 -21.99 18.09 -1.74
N LEU A 92 -20.86 17.53 -2.17
CA LEU A 92 -20.23 16.38 -1.54
C LEU A 92 -18.94 16.74 -0.82
N SER A 93 -18.66 16.08 0.30
CA SER A 93 -17.32 16.09 0.91
C SER A 93 -16.29 15.43 0.00
N GLY A 94 -14.99 15.70 0.20
CA GLY A 94 -13.91 15.09 -0.57
C GLY A 94 -13.96 13.55 -0.55
N GLY A 95 -14.22 12.96 0.61
CA GLY A 95 -14.38 11.51 0.72
C GLY A 95 -15.61 10.95 -0.01
N GLN A 96 -16.70 11.70 -0.05
CA GLN A 96 -17.87 11.33 -0.85
C GLN A 96 -17.56 11.42 -2.34
N GLN A 97 -16.85 12.48 -2.78
CA GLN A 97 -16.42 12.62 -4.18
C GLN A 97 -15.50 11.45 -4.58
N GLN A 98 -14.58 11.05 -3.69
CA GLN A 98 -13.71 9.89 -3.92
C GLN A 98 -14.50 8.60 -4.06
N ARG A 99 -15.52 8.37 -3.23
CA ARG A 99 -16.40 7.20 -3.36
C ARG A 99 -17.20 7.20 -4.67
N VAL A 100 -17.62 8.37 -5.17
CA VAL A 100 -18.21 8.49 -6.51
C VAL A 100 -17.20 8.11 -7.59
N ALA A 101 -15.94 8.57 -7.48
CA ALA A 101 -14.89 8.20 -8.42
C ALA A 101 -14.60 6.68 -8.41
N VAL A 102 -14.63 6.04 -7.23
CA VAL A 102 -14.55 4.59 -7.08
C VAL A 102 -15.72 3.90 -7.79
N ALA A 103 -16.97 4.31 -7.51
CA ALA A 103 -18.17 3.74 -8.16
C ALA A 103 -18.12 3.89 -9.69
N ARG A 104 -17.69 5.05 -10.20
CA ARG A 104 -17.50 5.29 -11.63
C ARG A 104 -16.45 4.35 -12.24
N ALA A 105 -15.33 4.11 -11.55
CA ALA A 105 -14.31 3.20 -12.01
C ALA A 105 -14.83 1.74 -12.09
N LEU A 106 -15.65 1.32 -11.14
CA LEU A 106 -16.26 -0.01 -11.11
C LEU A 106 -17.34 -0.24 -12.17
N MET A 107 -17.87 0.82 -12.78
CA MET A 107 -18.94 0.72 -13.78
C MET A 107 -18.55 -0.11 -15.00
N SER A 108 -17.25 -0.14 -15.34
CA SER A 108 -16.71 -0.96 -16.44
C SER A 108 -16.43 -2.42 -16.06
N GLU A 109 -16.70 -2.84 -14.82
CA GLU A 109 -16.34 -4.18 -14.28
C GLU A 109 -14.87 -4.53 -14.53
N PRO A 110 -13.94 -3.73 -14.02
CA PRO A 110 -12.54 -3.90 -14.31
C PRO A 110 -11.96 -5.14 -13.61
N GLU A 111 -10.88 -5.70 -14.16
CA GLU A 111 -10.04 -6.71 -13.51
C GLU A 111 -8.94 -6.06 -12.68
N VAL A 112 -8.49 -4.87 -13.11
CA VAL A 112 -7.45 -4.09 -12.46
C VAL A 112 -7.93 -2.69 -12.17
N LEU A 113 -7.77 -2.25 -10.93
CA LEU A 113 -8.07 -0.90 -10.47
C LEU A 113 -6.76 -0.19 -10.13
N LEU A 114 -6.42 0.82 -10.90
CA LEU A 114 -5.26 1.66 -10.67
C LEU A 114 -5.68 2.87 -9.82
N CYS A 115 -5.02 3.09 -8.69
CA CYS A 115 -5.31 4.20 -7.77
C CYS A 115 -4.08 5.10 -7.66
N ASP A 116 -4.18 6.30 -8.20
CA ASP A 116 -3.11 7.31 -8.16
C ASP A 116 -3.38 8.26 -6.99
N GLU A 117 -2.65 8.08 -5.90
CA GLU A 117 -2.78 8.83 -4.65
C GLU A 117 -4.23 8.99 -4.15
N PRO A 118 -4.98 7.87 -3.95
CA PRO A 118 -6.44 7.92 -3.75
C PRO A 118 -6.88 8.63 -2.46
N THR A 119 -5.97 9.00 -1.58
CA THR A 119 -6.26 9.62 -0.27
C THR A 119 -5.49 10.91 0.00
N SER A 120 -4.69 11.42 -0.95
CA SER A 120 -3.81 12.57 -0.73
C SER A 120 -4.54 13.88 -0.40
N ALA A 121 -5.78 14.02 -0.86
CA ALA A 121 -6.63 15.21 -0.64
C ALA A 121 -7.64 15.03 0.51
N LEU A 122 -7.50 13.97 1.34
CA LEU A 122 -8.46 13.62 2.37
C LEU A 122 -7.84 13.74 3.77
N ASP A 123 -8.68 14.05 4.75
CA ASP A 123 -8.31 13.95 6.15
C ASP A 123 -8.07 12.48 6.56
N PRO A 124 -7.35 12.21 7.66
CA PRO A 124 -6.94 10.85 8.03
C PRO A 124 -8.11 9.88 8.26
N ASP A 125 -9.23 10.33 8.81
CA ASP A 125 -10.40 9.46 9.09
C ASP A 125 -11.11 9.10 7.80
N THR A 126 -11.34 10.07 6.94
CA THR A 126 -11.92 9.87 5.62
C THR A 126 -11.01 8.98 4.76
N ALA A 127 -9.69 9.19 4.80
CA ALA A 127 -8.72 8.36 4.10
C ALA A 127 -8.82 6.89 4.55
N ARG A 128 -8.85 6.61 5.86
CA ARG A 128 -9.05 5.25 6.40
C ARG A 128 -10.35 4.61 5.89
N SER A 129 -11.43 5.37 5.84
CA SER A 129 -12.71 4.90 5.35
C SER A 129 -12.68 4.52 3.86
N VAL A 130 -12.01 5.32 3.02
CA VAL A 130 -11.84 5.03 1.58
C VAL A 130 -10.92 3.81 1.38
N LEU A 131 -9.84 3.69 2.14
CA LEU A 131 -8.94 2.52 2.07
C LEU A 131 -9.65 1.23 2.49
N SER A 132 -10.46 1.28 3.54
CA SER A 132 -11.29 0.14 3.97
C SER A 132 -12.30 -0.27 2.89
N LEU A 133 -12.89 0.72 2.19
CA LEU A 133 -13.75 0.46 1.04
C LEU A 133 -12.98 -0.24 -0.09
N LEU A 134 -11.79 0.25 -0.47
CA LEU A 134 -10.98 -0.36 -1.53
C LEU A 134 -10.58 -1.80 -1.18
N LYS A 135 -10.23 -2.06 0.08
CA LYS A 135 -9.90 -3.41 0.56
C LYS A 135 -11.11 -4.35 0.46
N ARG A 136 -12.27 -3.93 0.93
CA ARG A 136 -13.52 -4.70 0.81
C ARG A 136 -13.85 -5.01 -0.65
N LEU A 137 -13.76 -4.02 -1.55
CA LEU A 137 -14.02 -4.22 -2.97
C LEU A 137 -13.01 -5.17 -3.63
N ASN A 138 -11.74 -5.12 -3.22
CA ASN A 138 -10.73 -6.09 -3.67
C ASN A 138 -11.12 -7.53 -3.28
N GLU A 139 -11.58 -7.74 -2.04
CA GLU A 139 -11.99 -9.06 -1.53
C GLU A 139 -13.29 -9.56 -2.19
N GLU A 140 -14.32 -8.70 -2.25
CA GLU A 140 -15.65 -9.06 -2.79
C GLU A 140 -15.62 -9.29 -4.30
N LEU A 141 -14.94 -8.43 -5.05
CA LEU A 141 -14.93 -8.45 -6.52
C LEU A 141 -13.70 -9.16 -7.12
N ARG A 142 -12.76 -9.60 -6.28
CA ARG A 142 -11.49 -10.23 -6.68
C ARG A 142 -10.67 -9.37 -7.65
N LEU A 143 -10.70 -8.06 -7.45
CA LEU A 143 -9.96 -7.11 -8.28
C LEU A 143 -8.47 -7.13 -7.94
N THR A 144 -7.61 -6.94 -8.93
CA THR A 144 -6.24 -6.53 -8.68
C THR A 144 -6.20 -5.02 -8.44
N VAL A 145 -5.85 -4.58 -7.23
CA VAL A 145 -5.72 -3.15 -6.92
C VAL A 145 -4.26 -2.76 -6.89
N VAL A 146 -3.89 -1.75 -7.69
CA VAL A 146 -2.53 -1.18 -7.73
C VAL A 146 -2.63 0.25 -7.22
N ILE A 147 -1.94 0.55 -6.13
CA ILE A 147 -1.96 1.87 -5.47
C ILE A 147 -0.59 2.52 -5.58
N ILE A 148 -0.54 3.76 -6.03
CA ILE A 148 0.63 4.63 -5.83
C ILE A 148 0.34 5.55 -4.65
N SER A 149 1.28 5.62 -3.72
CA SER A 149 1.26 6.54 -2.61
C SER A 149 2.69 6.84 -2.15
N HIS A 150 2.92 8.06 -1.73
CA HIS A 150 4.13 8.44 -1.00
C HIS A 150 3.98 8.24 0.52
N GLN A 151 2.79 7.86 1.00
CA GLN A 151 2.49 7.60 2.40
C GLN A 151 2.58 6.09 2.69
N MET A 152 3.56 5.68 3.49
CA MET A 152 3.74 4.28 3.84
C MET A 152 2.52 3.70 4.58
N SER A 153 1.86 4.50 5.41
CA SER A 153 0.63 4.11 6.12
C SER A 153 -0.52 3.67 5.20
N VAL A 154 -0.62 4.26 4.00
CA VAL A 154 -1.60 3.85 2.98
C VAL A 154 -1.29 2.45 2.46
N ILE A 155 -0.01 2.23 2.11
CA ILE A 155 0.45 0.94 1.59
C ILE A 155 0.26 -0.18 2.63
N GLU A 156 0.62 0.10 3.88
CA GLU A 156 0.48 -0.84 5.01
C GLU A 156 -0.98 -1.21 5.31
N ALA A 157 -1.90 -0.28 5.14
CA ALA A 157 -3.31 -0.50 5.45
C ALA A 157 -3.99 -1.49 4.50
N VAL A 158 -3.61 -1.51 3.22
CA VAL A 158 -4.39 -2.22 2.18
C VAL A 158 -3.58 -3.11 1.25
N CYS A 159 -2.25 -2.96 1.16
CA CYS A 159 -1.43 -3.74 0.25
C CYS A 159 -0.86 -4.99 0.92
N ASN A 160 -0.66 -6.04 0.15
CA ASN A 160 0.05 -7.26 0.56
C ASN A 160 1.44 -7.35 -0.09
N LYS A 161 1.66 -6.65 -1.20
CA LYS A 161 2.94 -6.52 -1.90
C LYS A 161 3.28 -5.05 -2.11
N ALA A 162 4.55 -4.74 -2.19
CA ALA A 162 5.03 -3.39 -2.48
C ALA A 162 6.20 -3.41 -3.46
N ALA A 163 6.31 -2.32 -4.22
CA ALA A 163 7.49 -1.98 -4.99
C ALA A 163 7.88 -0.54 -4.66
N ILE A 164 9.14 -0.32 -4.28
CA ILE A 164 9.69 1.00 -3.99
C ILE A 164 10.41 1.49 -5.23
N LEU A 165 9.99 2.65 -5.70
CA LEU A 165 10.56 3.30 -6.88
C LEU A 165 11.43 4.48 -6.43
N SER A 166 12.62 4.61 -7.03
CA SER A 166 13.49 5.78 -6.86
C SER A 166 14.21 6.07 -8.17
N GLY A 167 14.20 7.33 -8.58
CA GLY A 167 14.75 7.70 -9.88
C GLY A 167 14.06 6.95 -11.02
N ALA A 168 14.84 6.20 -11.80
CA ALA A 168 14.34 5.44 -12.94
C ALA A 168 14.19 3.93 -12.67
N GLY A 169 14.33 3.48 -11.41
CA GLY A 169 14.41 2.06 -11.10
C GLY A 169 13.50 1.58 -9.97
N ILE A 170 13.40 0.25 -9.88
CA ILE A 170 12.79 -0.43 -8.74
C ILE A 170 13.90 -0.75 -7.75
N GLU A 171 13.85 -0.12 -6.57
CA GLU A 171 14.84 -0.28 -5.50
C GLU A 171 14.59 -1.51 -4.63
N ALA A 172 13.32 -1.84 -4.43
CA ALA A 172 12.90 -3.02 -3.69
C ALA A 172 11.51 -3.44 -4.16
N GLN A 173 11.24 -4.73 -4.17
CA GLN A 173 9.91 -5.27 -4.43
C GLN A 173 9.72 -6.61 -3.74
N GLY A 174 8.50 -6.93 -3.39
CA GLY A 174 8.16 -8.21 -2.77
C GLY A 174 6.94 -8.13 -1.87
N ASP A 175 6.81 -9.12 -1.01
CA ASP A 175 5.80 -9.08 0.03
C ASP A 175 6.06 -7.89 0.96
N LEU A 176 5.00 -7.16 1.30
CA LEU A 176 5.12 -5.95 2.12
C LEU A 176 5.79 -6.24 3.47
N ARG A 177 5.52 -7.42 4.04
CA ARG A 177 6.19 -7.92 5.24
C ARG A 177 7.72 -7.89 5.12
N ASP A 178 8.25 -8.43 4.02
CA ASP A 178 9.69 -8.54 3.82
C ASP A 178 10.32 -7.17 3.53
N VAL A 179 9.61 -6.33 2.79
CA VAL A 179 10.02 -4.93 2.57
C VAL A 179 10.09 -4.16 3.89
N PHE A 180 9.15 -4.40 4.82
CA PHE A 180 9.13 -3.75 6.13
C PHE A 180 10.17 -4.31 7.10
N LEU A 181 10.27 -5.65 7.23
CA LEU A 181 11.15 -6.29 8.21
C LEU A 181 12.63 -6.25 7.80
N SER A 182 12.93 -6.34 6.50
CA SER A 182 14.31 -6.41 5.99
C SER A 182 14.51 -5.50 4.78
N PRO A 183 14.44 -4.15 4.97
CA PRO A 183 14.65 -3.20 3.88
C PRO A 183 16.09 -3.26 3.39
N ARG A 184 16.28 -3.60 2.11
CA ARG A 184 17.62 -3.84 1.53
C ARG A 184 18.24 -2.60 0.90
N SER A 185 17.43 -1.69 0.33
CA SER A 185 17.94 -0.47 -0.30
C SER A 185 17.96 0.71 0.68
N ALA A 186 18.87 1.66 0.45
CA ALA A 186 18.93 2.90 1.24
C ALA A 186 17.59 3.67 1.18
N VAL A 187 16.91 3.65 0.04
CA VAL A 187 15.61 4.29 -0.12
C VAL A 187 14.54 3.60 0.73
N ALA A 188 14.51 2.25 0.74
CA ALA A 188 13.58 1.50 1.59
C ALA A 188 13.84 1.75 3.08
N LYS A 189 15.10 1.74 3.51
CA LYS A 189 15.49 2.06 4.89
C LYS A 189 15.04 3.47 5.28
N ARG A 190 15.29 4.45 4.41
CA ARG A 190 14.86 5.84 4.63
C ARG A 190 13.34 5.95 4.76
N LEU A 191 12.56 5.29 3.89
CA LEU A 191 11.09 5.32 3.98
C LEU A 191 10.55 4.70 5.27
N ILE A 192 11.19 3.65 5.77
CA ILE A 192 10.73 2.92 6.95
C ILE A 192 11.19 3.60 8.23
N TYR A 193 12.44 4.10 8.27
CA TYR A 193 13.08 4.61 9.49
C TYR A 193 13.11 6.14 9.58
N ALA A 194 12.89 6.90 8.49
CA ALA A 194 12.96 8.35 8.49
C ALA A 194 12.03 8.99 9.53
N GLY A 195 12.57 9.91 10.32
CA GLY A 195 11.85 10.59 11.38
C GLY A 195 11.51 9.74 12.61
N LYS A 196 11.96 8.46 12.63
CA LYS A 196 11.73 7.52 13.74
C LYS A 196 13.00 7.14 14.48
N ILE A 197 14.13 7.28 13.82
CA ILE A 197 15.46 6.98 14.38
C ILE A 197 16.26 8.28 14.41
N ASP A 198 16.84 8.59 15.57
CA ASP A 198 17.69 9.75 15.73
C ASP A 198 19.05 9.51 15.06
N ALA A 199 19.45 10.41 14.16
CA ALA A 199 20.70 10.35 13.41
C ALA A 199 21.96 10.61 14.28
N ALA A 200 21.81 10.89 15.58
CA ALA A 200 22.91 11.25 16.47
C ALA A 200 23.86 10.10 16.81
N ALA A 201 23.45 8.85 16.64
CA ALA A 201 24.25 7.67 16.96
C ALA A 201 24.91 7.11 15.70
N LYS A 202 26.09 7.65 15.30
CA LYS A 202 26.85 7.12 14.16
C LYS A 202 27.81 6.03 14.60
N GLY A 203 27.96 4.98 13.76
CA GLY A 203 28.95 3.93 13.93
C GLY A 203 28.64 2.89 15.00
N GLU A 204 27.45 2.92 15.60
CA GLU A 204 27.06 1.91 16.59
C GLU A 204 26.52 0.63 15.94
N THR A 205 26.86 -0.51 16.49
CA THR A 205 26.28 -1.80 16.11
C THR A 205 25.08 -2.10 16.99
N LEU A 206 23.95 -2.37 16.35
CA LEU A 206 22.68 -2.70 16.98
C LEU A 206 22.28 -4.14 16.65
N VAL A 207 21.53 -4.76 17.53
CA VAL A 207 20.88 -6.04 17.24
C VAL A 207 19.42 -5.75 16.94
N LYS A 208 19.02 -6.07 15.73
CA LYS A 208 17.65 -5.95 15.26
C LYS A 208 16.96 -7.31 15.38
N LEU A 209 15.91 -7.37 16.15
CA LEU A 209 15.03 -8.53 16.28
C LEU A 209 13.79 -8.33 15.42
N MET A 210 13.32 -9.40 14.80
CA MET A 210 12.12 -9.41 13.97
C MET A 210 11.12 -10.42 14.52
N PHE A 211 9.89 -9.97 14.70
CA PHE A 211 8.80 -10.74 15.27
C PHE A 211 7.70 -10.94 14.22
N GLU A 212 7.21 -12.16 14.10
CA GLU A 212 6.11 -12.50 13.19
C GLU A 212 4.97 -13.14 13.97
N GLY A 213 3.76 -12.58 13.79
CA GLY A 213 2.54 -13.10 14.39
C GLY A 213 2.28 -12.63 15.83
N ASP A 214 1.19 -13.11 16.40
CA ASP A 214 0.79 -12.86 17.78
C ASP A 214 1.64 -13.74 18.71
N THR A 215 2.89 -13.39 18.90
CA THR A 215 3.75 -14.06 19.88
C THR A 215 3.35 -13.58 21.28
N GLU A 216 2.60 -14.38 22.02
CA GLU A 216 2.34 -14.17 23.47
C GLU A 216 3.64 -14.32 24.30
N ALA A 217 4.68 -14.91 23.73
CA ALA A 217 5.94 -15.13 24.41
C ALA A 217 6.68 -13.79 24.64
N PRO A 218 7.09 -13.50 25.89
CA PRO A 218 7.82 -12.29 26.24
C PRO A 218 9.29 -12.39 25.77
N VAL A 219 9.51 -12.34 24.46
CA VAL A 219 10.82 -12.61 23.83
C VAL A 219 11.93 -11.76 24.43
N ILE A 220 11.70 -10.45 24.60
CA ILE A 220 12.71 -9.52 25.14
C ILE A 220 13.03 -9.86 26.59
N THR A 221 12.01 -10.11 27.41
CA THR A 221 12.19 -10.50 28.83
C THR A 221 12.96 -11.81 28.95
N ASN A 222 12.66 -12.78 28.10
CA ASN A 222 13.36 -14.06 28.09
C ASN A 222 14.81 -13.89 27.67
N ILE A 223 15.11 -13.06 26.66
CA ILE A 223 16.49 -12.75 26.25
C ILE A 223 17.27 -12.15 27.41
N ILE A 224 16.73 -11.13 28.07
CA ILE A 224 17.41 -10.47 29.19
C ILE A 224 17.68 -11.47 30.31
N ARG A 225 16.69 -12.27 30.70
CA ARG A 225 16.81 -13.24 31.80
C ARG A 225 17.77 -14.39 31.46
N ASP A 226 17.62 -15.00 30.29
CA ASP A 226 18.27 -16.25 29.96
C ASP A 226 19.69 -16.04 29.44
N CYS A 227 19.99 -14.89 28.81
CA CYS A 227 21.34 -14.53 28.34
C CYS A 227 22.10 -13.68 29.35
N ASN A 228 21.44 -13.13 30.38
CA ASN A 228 22.01 -12.16 31.32
C ASN A 228 22.71 -10.99 30.58
N VAL A 229 21.96 -10.37 29.64
CA VAL A 229 22.42 -9.24 28.84
C VAL A 229 21.61 -7.99 29.16
N SER A 230 22.20 -6.83 28.99
CA SER A 230 21.55 -5.53 29.17
C SER A 230 21.20 -4.91 27.83
N LEU A 231 19.90 -4.81 27.54
CA LEU A 231 19.38 -4.28 26.30
C LEU A 231 18.80 -2.87 26.51
N SER A 232 19.28 -1.90 25.73
CA SER A 232 18.65 -0.59 25.61
C SER A 232 17.89 -0.53 24.29
N VAL A 233 16.61 -0.17 24.36
CA VAL A 233 15.76 -0.02 23.15
C VAL A 233 16.24 1.20 22.39
N PHE A 234 16.67 1.02 21.16
CA PHE A 234 17.03 2.08 20.24
C PHE A 234 15.85 2.45 19.33
N TYR A 235 15.13 1.43 18.86
CA TYR A 235 13.93 1.58 18.03
C TYR A 235 13.02 0.37 18.22
N ALA A 236 11.73 0.59 18.24
CA ALA A 236 10.74 -0.50 18.23
C ALA A 236 9.47 -0.06 17.50
N GLU A 237 8.99 -0.90 16.63
CA GLU A 237 7.74 -0.68 15.90
C GLU A 237 7.01 -1.99 15.66
N THR A 238 5.70 -1.96 15.80
CA THR A 238 4.82 -3.08 15.41
C THR A 238 3.82 -2.59 14.38
N LYS A 239 3.54 -3.42 13.38
CA LYS A 239 2.57 -3.11 12.32
C LYS A 239 1.66 -4.29 12.06
N ARG A 240 0.43 -3.99 11.67
CA ARG A 240 -0.51 -4.99 11.18
C ARG A 240 -0.52 -4.97 9.65
N ILE A 241 0.01 -6.03 9.05
CA ILE A 241 0.09 -6.21 7.60
C ILE A 241 -0.73 -7.42 7.23
N ALA A 242 -1.68 -7.29 6.31
CA ALA A 242 -2.59 -8.36 5.87
C ALA A 242 -3.28 -9.10 7.06
N GLY A 243 -3.65 -8.36 8.11
CA GLY A 243 -4.33 -8.90 9.30
C GLY A 243 -3.42 -9.53 10.35
N ARG A 244 -2.13 -9.72 10.07
CA ARG A 244 -1.14 -10.26 11.03
C ARG A 244 -0.28 -9.15 11.61
N VAL A 245 0.16 -9.33 12.86
CA VAL A 245 1.06 -8.40 13.53
C VAL A 245 2.51 -8.78 13.20
N TYR A 246 3.29 -7.80 12.81
CA TYR A 246 4.73 -7.90 12.59
C TYR A 246 5.42 -6.83 13.42
N GLY A 247 6.53 -7.17 14.04
CA GLY A 247 7.31 -6.27 14.85
C GLY A 247 8.78 -6.30 14.49
N GLN A 248 9.44 -5.18 14.67
CA GLN A 248 10.88 -5.08 14.68
C GLN A 248 11.34 -4.21 15.83
N ALA A 249 12.43 -4.60 16.47
CA ALA A 249 13.01 -3.83 17.54
C ALA A 249 14.55 -3.88 17.43
N MET A 250 15.19 -2.74 17.57
CA MET A 250 16.64 -2.60 17.55
C MET A 250 17.13 -2.27 18.96
N PHE A 251 18.12 -2.98 19.38
CA PHE A 251 18.67 -2.87 20.71
C PHE A 251 20.16 -2.57 20.65
N ARG A 252 20.59 -1.72 21.57
CA ARG A 252 21.98 -1.49 21.92
C ARG A 252 22.34 -2.45 23.05
N LEU A 253 23.47 -3.17 22.92
CA LEU A 253 24.09 -3.93 24.00
C LEU A 253 25.09 -3.03 24.75
N GLN A 254 25.12 -3.10 26.07
CA GLN A 254 26.09 -2.31 26.87
C GLN A 254 27.51 -2.78 26.65
N ASN A 255 27.75 -4.09 26.67
CA ASN A 255 29.05 -4.72 26.41
C ASN A 255 28.94 -5.61 25.17
N TYR A 256 28.87 -4.99 23.97
CA TYR A 256 28.61 -5.69 22.72
C TYR A 256 29.51 -6.92 22.51
N ALA A 257 30.82 -6.77 22.72
CA ALA A 257 31.81 -7.85 22.50
C ALA A 257 31.59 -9.10 23.37
N GLU A 258 31.12 -8.93 24.62
CA GLU A 258 30.89 -10.03 25.56
C GLU A 258 29.45 -10.60 25.45
N GLU A 259 28.51 -9.73 25.23
CA GLU A 259 27.07 -10.08 25.25
C GLU A 259 26.59 -10.68 23.95
N ILE A 260 27.17 -10.25 22.80
CA ILE A 260 26.69 -10.67 21.48
C ILE A 260 26.81 -12.17 21.23
N ALA A 261 27.87 -12.81 21.72
CA ALA A 261 28.07 -14.24 21.55
C ALA A 261 26.97 -15.08 22.25
N LYS A 262 26.61 -14.67 23.48
CA LYS A 262 25.53 -15.30 24.26
C LYS A 262 24.18 -15.10 23.57
N LEU A 263 23.94 -13.88 23.10
CA LEU A 263 22.70 -13.53 22.41
C LEU A 263 22.54 -14.29 21.10
N ARG A 264 23.59 -14.39 20.26
CA ARG A 264 23.57 -15.18 19.02
C ARG A 264 23.24 -16.66 19.27
N ALA A 265 23.87 -17.27 20.29
CA ALA A 265 23.60 -18.65 20.64
C ALA A 265 22.12 -18.88 21.04
N TYR A 266 21.57 -17.96 21.84
CA TYR A 266 20.19 -18.01 22.28
C TYR A 266 19.21 -17.82 21.11
N LEU A 267 19.41 -16.79 20.28
CA LEU A 267 18.54 -16.49 19.14
C LEU A 267 18.53 -17.62 18.12
N LYS A 268 19.69 -18.22 17.86
CA LYS A 268 19.78 -19.43 17.01
C LYS A 268 19.01 -20.61 17.59
N LYS A 269 19.07 -20.82 18.90
CA LYS A 269 18.35 -21.90 19.59
C LYS A 269 16.84 -21.70 19.57
N THR A 270 16.39 -20.46 19.74
CA THR A 270 14.96 -20.12 19.82
C THR A 270 14.29 -19.85 18.47
N GLY A 271 15.08 -19.74 17.38
CA GLY A 271 14.57 -19.47 16.04
C GLY A 271 14.08 -18.03 15.82
N VAL A 272 14.36 -17.11 16.76
CA VAL A 272 14.02 -15.69 16.60
C VAL A 272 14.89 -15.08 15.49
N ARG A 273 14.26 -14.49 14.49
CA ARG A 273 14.98 -13.81 13.39
C ARG A 273 15.67 -12.56 13.90
N TYR A 274 16.94 -12.42 13.57
CA TYR A 274 17.70 -11.24 13.93
C TYR A 274 18.69 -10.85 12.83
N GLU A 275 19.10 -9.60 12.87
CA GLU A 275 20.17 -9.02 12.04
C GLU A 275 21.03 -8.12 12.93
N GLU A 276 22.34 -8.09 12.68
CA GLU A 276 23.23 -7.09 13.24
C GLU A 276 23.31 -5.96 12.21
N VAL A 277 23.02 -4.74 12.63
CA VAL A 277 22.97 -3.58 11.75
C VAL A 277 23.82 -2.46 12.36
N THR A 278 24.51 -1.71 11.53
CA THR A 278 25.17 -0.49 11.98
C THR A 278 24.24 0.70 11.79
N THR A 279 24.31 1.67 12.67
CA THR A 279 23.51 2.89 12.54
C THR A 279 23.77 3.61 11.22
N ASP A 280 24.99 3.51 10.67
CA ASP A 280 25.35 4.10 9.37
C ASP A 280 24.61 3.41 8.18
N GLU A 281 24.23 2.15 8.36
CA GLU A 281 23.44 1.43 7.33
C GLU A 281 21.95 1.78 7.34
N LEU A 282 21.45 2.49 8.36
CA LEU A 282 20.04 2.84 8.49
C LEU A 282 19.68 4.14 7.77
N PHE A 283 20.66 4.94 7.41
CA PHE A 283 20.57 6.24 6.76
C PHE A 283 21.32 6.26 5.42
#